data_9d34ace3b26488fc4b7c05a9e1588aa6
#
_entry.id   9d34ace3b26488fc4b7c05a9e1588aa6
#
_cell.length_a   1.000
_cell.length_b   1.000
_cell.length_c   1.000
_cell.angle_alpha   90.00
_cell.angle_beta   90.00
_cell.angle_gamma   90.00
#
_symmetry.space_group_name_H-M   'P 1'
#
loop_
_entity.id
_entity.type
_entity.pdbx_description
1 polymer ?
#
loop_
_entity_poly.entity_id
_entity_poly.type
_entity_poly.pdbx_seq_one_letter_code
_entity_poly.pdbx_strand_id
1 'polypeptide(L)'
;VDGGNAYFPDTIRRERAVRETGVNFVGAGISGGEEGALLGPSIMPGGSDEAWQTLGPILRSIAAVAEGEPCVTHVGHDGAGHFVKMVHNGIEYADMQLIAEAYDLIRRVTGRAPAEIADIFAEWNAGELESYLIEITAEVLRQTDASTGKPLVDVILDSAGAKGTGAWTVQTALDLGVPVSGIAEATFARSLSSHREQRAVSGGLPGPAEDAFTVDDADAFVEQVRLALYA
;
A
#
# COMPACT_ATOMS: atom_id res chain seq x y z
N VAL A 1 -18.34 11.80 12.35
CA VAL A 1 -17.50 11.10 11.35
C VAL A 1 -16.35 10.41 12.06
N ASP A 2 -16.09 9.14 11.75
CA ASP A 2 -14.92 8.39 12.18
C ASP A 2 -14.01 8.20 10.96
N GLY A 3 -12.88 8.90 10.92
CA GLY A 3 -11.89 8.86 9.83
C GLY A 3 -10.69 7.95 10.10
N GLY A 4 -10.76 7.09 11.12
CA GLY A 4 -9.70 6.13 11.43
C GLY A 4 -9.69 4.92 10.51
N ASN A 5 -8.61 4.11 10.56
CA ASN A 5 -8.58 2.77 9.96
C ASN A 5 -9.28 1.76 10.87
N ALA A 6 -10.60 1.90 11.04
CA ALA A 6 -11.37 1.06 11.95
C ALA A 6 -11.77 -0.27 11.29
N TYR A 7 -11.95 -1.30 12.12
CA TYR A 7 -12.48 -2.58 11.69
C TYR A 7 -13.96 -2.43 11.33
N PHE A 8 -14.31 -2.66 10.06
CA PHE A 8 -15.62 -2.32 9.51
C PHE A 8 -16.82 -2.98 10.23
N PRO A 9 -16.74 -4.23 10.77
CA PRO A 9 -17.84 -4.80 11.55
C PRO A 9 -18.13 -4.01 12.83
N ASP A 10 -17.10 -3.44 13.46
CA ASP A 10 -17.27 -2.55 14.60
C ASP A 10 -17.95 -1.23 14.20
N THR A 11 -17.64 -0.73 13.02
CA THR A 11 -18.30 0.46 12.45
C THR A 11 -19.77 0.21 12.23
N ILE A 12 -20.15 -0.94 11.67
CA ILE A 12 -21.55 -1.36 11.51
C ILE A 12 -22.26 -1.41 12.85
N ARG A 13 -21.64 -2.01 13.87
CA ARG A 13 -22.20 -2.10 15.22
C ARG A 13 -22.40 -0.72 15.85
N ARG A 14 -21.40 0.17 15.74
CA ARG A 14 -21.43 1.54 16.27
C ARG A 14 -22.50 2.38 15.56
N GLU A 15 -22.57 2.29 14.25
CA GLU A 15 -23.54 3.00 13.43
C GLU A 15 -24.98 2.65 13.86
N ARG A 16 -25.29 1.37 14.03
CA ARG A 16 -26.60 0.91 14.51
C ARG A 16 -26.95 1.48 15.89
N ALA A 17 -26.02 1.40 16.84
CA ALA A 17 -26.25 1.90 18.20
C ALA A 17 -26.43 3.42 18.24
N VAL A 18 -25.70 4.17 17.44
CA VAL A 18 -25.78 5.64 17.39
C VAL A 18 -27.04 6.09 16.65
N ARG A 19 -27.46 5.38 15.60
CA ARG A 19 -28.70 5.65 14.87
C ARG A 19 -29.93 5.63 15.77
N GLU A 20 -30.00 4.73 16.75
CA GLU A 20 -31.10 4.66 17.74
C GLU A 20 -31.23 5.94 18.58
N THR A 21 -30.17 6.75 18.67
CA THR A 21 -30.17 8.04 19.36
C THR A 21 -30.57 9.23 18.45
N GLY A 22 -30.88 8.97 17.19
CA GLY A 22 -31.19 10.01 16.20
C GLY A 22 -29.96 10.73 15.62
N VAL A 23 -28.75 10.21 15.84
CA VAL A 23 -27.49 10.79 15.33
C VAL A 23 -26.98 9.96 14.15
N ASN A 24 -26.63 10.65 13.07
CA ASN A 24 -25.98 10.00 11.91
C ASN A 24 -24.51 9.73 12.22
N PHE A 25 -24.10 8.47 12.02
CA PHE A 25 -22.71 8.03 12.11
C PHE A 25 -22.14 7.71 10.74
N VAL A 26 -20.95 8.22 10.44
CA VAL A 26 -20.26 7.97 9.18
C VAL A 26 -18.86 7.43 9.47
N GLY A 27 -18.61 6.20 9.05
CA GLY A 27 -17.26 5.65 8.95
C GLY A 27 -16.68 6.02 7.59
N ALA A 28 -15.57 6.74 7.57
CA ALA A 28 -14.94 7.20 6.35
C ALA A 28 -13.49 6.73 6.26
N GLY A 29 -13.15 6.01 5.19
CA GLY A 29 -11.78 5.74 4.85
C GLY A 29 -11.09 7.02 4.35
N ILE A 30 -9.90 7.31 4.86
CA ILE A 30 -9.10 8.45 4.45
C ILE A 30 -7.76 7.95 3.90
N SER A 31 -7.37 8.43 2.73
CA SER A 31 -6.11 8.10 2.08
C SER A 31 -5.36 9.35 1.63
N GLY A 32 -4.02 9.36 1.77
CA GLY A 32 -3.16 10.47 1.39
C GLY A 32 -2.04 10.77 2.40
N GLY A 33 -2.04 10.09 3.54
CA GLY A 33 -1.03 10.27 4.58
C GLY A 33 -0.97 11.70 5.12
N GLU A 34 0.22 12.14 5.51
CA GLU A 34 0.47 13.48 6.06
C GLU A 34 0.30 14.57 4.99
N GLU A 35 0.77 14.31 3.80
CA GLU A 35 0.64 15.22 2.66
C GLU A 35 -0.84 15.40 2.26
N GLY A 36 -1.59 14.30 2.18
CA GLY A 36 -3.03 14.35 1.92
C GLY A 36 -3.82 15.08 3.01
N ALA A 37 -3.38 15.03 4.27
CA ALA A 37 -3.99 15.80 5.34
C ALA A 37 -3.82 17.32 5.15
N LEU A 38 -2.74 17.74 4.49
CA LEU A 38 -2.45 19.15 4.21
C LEU A 38 -3.10 19.63 2.89
N LEU A 39 -2.98 18.83 1.83
CA LEU A 39 -3.32 19.24 0.46
C LEU A 39 -4.69 18.74 -0.02
N GLY A 40 -5.29 17.80 0.71
CA GLY A 40 -6.55 17.14 0.39
C GLY A 40 -6.38 15.63 0.26
N PRO A 41 -7.14 14.83 1.04
CA PRO A 41 -7.10 13.39 0.96
C PRO A 41 -8.10 12.82 -0.06
N SER A 42 -7.93 11.58 -0.47
CA SER A 42 -9.01 10.77 -1.02
C SER A 42 -9.91 10.27 0.11
N ILE A 43 -11.24 10.41 -0.02
CA ILE A 43 -12.19 10.13 1.05
C ILE A 43 -13.23 9.10 0.59
N MET A 44 -13.44 8.06 1.38
CA MET A 44 -14.36 6.95 1.13
C MET A 44 -15.43 6.92 2.23
N PRO A 45 -16.42 7.84 2.23
CA PRO A 45 -17.46 7.88 3.26
C PRO A 45 -18.50 6.79 3.05
N GLY A 46 -18.82 6.08 4.13
CA GLY A 46 -19.99 5.21 4.23
C GLY A 46 -21.15 5.87 4.95
N GLY A 47 -22.09 5.08 5.48
CA GLY A 47 -23.23 5.55 6.27
C GLY A 47 -24.49 5.78 5.44
N SER A 48 -25.53 6.36 6.05
CA SER A 48 -26.83 6.56 5.39
C SER A 48 -26.78 7.63 4.30
N ASP A 49 -27.72 7.57 3.35
CA ASP A 49 -27.89 8.57 2.31
C ASP A 49 -28.15 9.95 2.91
N GLU A 50 -28.93 10.03 4.01
CA GLU A 50 -29.20 11.28 4.73
C GLU A 50 -27.90 11.89 5.28
N ALA A 51 -27.03 11.07 5.87
CA ALA A 51 -25.72 11.52 6.34
C ALA A 51 -24.86 12.03 5.18
N TRP A 52 -24.88 11.35 4.04
CA TRP A 52 -24.17 11.77 2.85
C TRP A 52 -24.71 13.10 2.29
N GLN A 53 -26.03 13.31 2.24
CA GLN A 53 -26.61 14.58 1.81
C GLN A 53 -26.11 15.75 2.64
N THR A 54 -25.91 15.54 3.95
CA THR A 54 -25.43 16.57 4.87
C THR A 54 -23.91 16.78 4.77
N LEU A 55 -23.14 15.71 4.75
CA LEU A 55 -21.67 15.77 4.83
C LEU A 55 -20.98 15.85 3.47
N GLY A 56 -21.61 15.34 2.42
CA GLY A 56 -21.02 15.27 1.09
C GLY A 56 -20.46 16.60 0.57
N PRO A 57 -21.18 17.73 0.66
CA PRO A 57 -20.65 19.03 0.27
C PRO A 57 -19.39 19.44 1.03
N ILE A 58 -19.31 19.13 2.34
CA ILE A 58 -18.15 19.44 3.18
C ILE A 58 -16.97 18.54 2.77
N LEU A 59 -17.20 17.23 2.64
CA LEU A 59 -16.16 16.29 2.27
C LEU A 59 -15.58 16.55 0.88
N ARG A 60 -16.43 16.96 -0.08
CA ARG A 60 -15.98 17.39 -1.42
C ARG A 60 -15.10 18.63 -1.38
N SER A 61 -15.35 19.56 -0.47
CA SER A 61 -14.57 20.81 -0.39
C SER A 61 -13.17 20.62 0.19
N ILE A 62 -12.91 19.51 0.88
CA ILE A 62 -11.62 19.19 1.51
C ILE A 62 -10.89 18.02 0.86
N ALA A 63 -11.52 17.35 -0.10
CA ALA A 63 -10.90 16.21 -0.81
C ALA A 63 -9.83 16.69 -1.81
N ALA A 64 -8.88 15.81 -2.13
CA ALA A 64 -8.03 15.99 -3.29
C ALA A 64 -8.86 16.14 -4.57
N VAL A 65 -8.31 16.80 -5.56
CA VAL A 65 -8.93 16.96 -6.89
C VAL A 65 -8.05 16.31 -7.93
N ALA A 66 -8.59 15.35 -8.66
CA ALA A 66 -7.93 14.72 -9.80
C ALA A 66 -8.80 14.90 -11.05
N GLU A 67 -8.19 15.30 -12.16
CA GLU A 67 -8.89 15.56 -13.44
C GLU A 67 -10.09 16.51 -13.32
N GLY A 68 -10.05 17.41 -12.35
CA GLY A 68 -11.12 18.38 -12.09
C GLY A 68 -12.26 17.91 -11.20
N GLU A 69 -12.20 16.65 -10.73
CA GLU A 69 -13.21 16.05 -9.86
C GLU A 69 -12.68 15.81 -8.44
N PRO A 70 -13.47 16.08 -7.39
CA PRO A 70 -13.09 15.75 -6.02
C PRO A 70 -12.96 14.22 -5.80
N CYS A 71 -11.86 13.78 -5.22
CA CYS A 71 -11.60 12.38 -4.88
C CYS A 71 -12.43 11.92 -3.68
N VAL A 72 -13.74 12.01 -3.77
CA VAL A 72 -14.69 11.59 -2.75
C VAL A 72 -16.01 11.12 -3.37
N THR A 73 -16.46 9.95 -2.96
CA THR A 73 -17.78 9.44 -3.32
C THR A 73 -18.38 8.65 -2.18
N HIS A 74 -19.72 8.63 -2.05
CA HIS A 74 -20.42 7.76 -1.12
C HIS A 74 -20.26 6.31 -1.57
N VAL A 75 -19.56 5.49 -0.78
CA VAL A 75 -19.20 4.13 -1.17
C VAL A 75 -20.20 3.06 -0.70
N GLY A 76 -21.23 3.45 0.02
CA GLY A 76 -22.32 2.57 0.49
C GLY A 76 -22.72 2.82 1.95
N HIS A 77 -23.64 2.00 2.42
CA HIS A 77 -24.20 2.14 3.77
C HIS A 77 -23.30 1.58 4.87
N ASP A 78 -23.69 1.82 6.10
CA ASP A 78 -23.09 1.26 7.32
C ASP A 78 -21.55 1.42 7.38
N GLY A 79 -20.82 0.31 7.45
CA GLY A 79 -19.36 0.26 7.51
C GLY A 79 -18.64 0.31 6.16
N ALA A 80 -19.34 0.59 5.05
CA ALA A 80 -18.77 0.51 3.69
C ALA A 80 -17.51 1.38 3.50
N GLY A 81 -17.45 2.56 4.12
CA GLY A 81 -16.27 3.41 4.02
C GLY A 81 -15.01 2.78 4.59
N HIS A 82 -15.10 2.19 5.77
CA HIS A 82 -13.98 1.46 6.36
C HIS A 82 -13.68 0.14 5.65
N PHE A 83 -14.70 -0.53 5.10
CA PHE A 83 -14.50 -1.72 4.29
C PHE A 83 -13.70 -1.41 3.02
N VAL A 84 -14.09 -0.40 2.26
CA VAL A 84 -13.38 0.02 1.05
C VAL A 84 -11.95 0.44 1.36
N LYS A 85 -11.74 1.21 2.44
CA LYS A 85 -10.37 1.59 2.87
C LYS A 85 -9.54 0.38 3.30
N MET A 86 -10.13 -0.59 3.97
CA MET A 86 -9.45 -1.84 4.34
C MET A 86 -8.96 -2.59 3.10
N VAL A 87 -9.81 -2.74 2.09
CA VAL A 87 -9.45 -3.39 0.81
C VAL A 87 -8.39 -2.60 0.06
N HIS A 88 -8.55 -1.28 -0.05
CA HIS A 88 -7.53 -0.38 -0.59
C HIS A 88 -6.16 -0.63 0.04
N ASN A 89 -6.08 -0.66 1.37
CA ASN A 89 -4.82 -0.90 2.06
C ASN A 89 -4.27 -2.32 1.79
N GLY A 90 -5.14 -3.31 1.63
CA GLY A 90 -4.72 -4.66 1.25
C GLY A 90 -4.07 -4.69 -0.14
N ILE A 91 -4.66 -4.01 -1.12
CA ILE A 91 -4.11 -3.86 -2.47
C ILE A 91 -2.75 -3.14 -2.40
N GLU A 92 -2.68 -2.04 -1.68
CA GLU A 92 -1.45 -1.27 -1.49
C GLU A 92 -0.31 -2.11 -0.87
N TYR A 93 -0.63 -3.08 -0.01
CA TYR A 93 0.35 -4.05 0.50
C TYR A 93 0.92 -4.93 -0.62
N ALA A 94 0.06 -5.38 -1.55
CA ALA A 94 0.49 -6.17 -2.70
C ALA A 94 1.37 -5.33 -3.63
N ASP A 95 0.97 -4.10 -3.93
CA ASP A 95 1.75 -3.17 -4.76
C ASP A 95 3.15 -2.94 -4.18
N MET A 96 3.25 -2.65 -2.88
CA MET A 96 4.54 -2.47 -2.22
C MET A 96 5.39 -3.73 -2.20
N GLN A 97 4.79 -4.92 -2.07
CA GLN A 97 5.50 -6.18 -2.14
C GLN A 97 6.07 -6.42 -3.54
N LEU A 98 5.27 -6.21 -4.58
CA LEU A 98 5.70 -6.36 -5.97
C LEU A 98 6.83 -5.37 -6.32
N ILE A 99 6.75 -4.13 -5.88
CA ILE A 99 7.82 -3.13 -6.03
C ILE A 99 9.11 -3.60 -5.33
N ALA A 100 9.01 -4.11 -4.10
CA ALA A 100 10.15 -4.62 -3.37
C ALA A 100 10.79 -5.83 -4.04
N GLU A 101 10.00 -6.74 -4.58
CA GLU A 101 10.47 -7.90 -5.34
C GLU A 101 11.14 -7.49 -6.66
N ALA A 102 10.56 -6.53 -7.38
CA ALA A 102 11.16 -5.98 -8.60
C ALA A 102 12.52 -5.34 -8.30
N TYR A 103 12.62 -4.55 -7.22
CA TYR A 103 13.88 -3.99 -6.76
C TYR A 103 14.92 -5.06 -6.44
N ASP A 104 14.55 -6.08 -5.64
CA ASP A 104 15.47 -7.15 -5.23
C ASP A 104 15.96 -7.98 -6.43
N LEU A 105 15.06 -8.30 -7.35
CA LEU A 105 15.39 -9.00 -8.60
C LEU A 105 16.39 -8.20 -9.44
N ILE A 106 16.11 -6.94 -9.71
CA ILE A 106 17.02 -6.10 -10.52
C ILE A 106 18.38 -6.00 -9.83
N ARG A 107 18.39 -5.73 -8.53
CA ARG A 107 19.63 -5.59 -7.77
C ARG A 107 20.49 -6.86 -7.81
N ARG A 108 19.89 -8.02 -7.54
CA ARG A 108 20.62 -9.30 -7.45
C ARG A 108 21.09 -9.80 -8.81
N VAL A 109 20.26 -9.66 -9.83
CA VAL A 109 20.55 -10.22 -11.16
C VAL A 109 21.49 -9.33 -11.95
N THR A 110 21.34 -7.99 -11.84
CA THR A 110 22.14 -7.05 -12.64
C THR A 110 23.33 -6.44 -11.87
N GLY A 111 23.35 -6.57 -10.54
CA GLY A 111 24.37 -5.94 -9.69
C GLY A 111 24.28 -4.41 -9.58
N ARG A 112 23.23 -3.79 -10.12
CA ARG A 112 23.05 -2.34 -10.10
C ARG A 112 22.93 -1.79 -8.69
N ALA A 113 23.52 -0.64 -8.47
CA ALA A 113 23.41 0.07 -7.20
C ALA A 113 22.00 0.67 -7.00
N PRO A 114 21.54 0.92 -5.77
CA PRO A 114 20.22 1.50 -5.51
C PRO A 114 19.93 2.79 -6.29
N ALA A 115 20.91 3.68 -6.44
CA ALA A 115 20.74 4.92 -7.20
C ALA A 115 20.51 4.67 -8.71
N GLU A 116 21.15 3.66 -9.29
CA GLU A 116 20.93 3.28 -10.69
C GLU A 116 19.53 2.65 -10.88
N ILE A 117 19.08 1.88 -9.89
CA ILE A 117 17.71 1.32 -9.87
C ILE A 117 16.68 2.44 -9.68
N ALA A 118 16.98 3.47 -8.89
CA ALA A 118 16.14 4.65 -8.77
C ALA A 118 15.87 5.33 -10.11
N ASP A 119 16.88 5.39 -11.00
CA ASP A 119 16.70 5.96 -12.34
C ASP A 119 15.79 5.09 -13.20
N ILE A 120 15.84 3.77 -13.06
CA ILE A 120 14.91 2.84 -13.71
C ILE A 120 13.47 3.09 -13.24
N PHE A 121 13.24 3.18 -11.93
CA PHE A 121 11.90 3.47 -11.40
C PHE A 121 11.40 4.86 -11.81
N ALA A 122 12.27 5.86 -11.91
CA ALA A 122 11.89 7.18 -12.40
C ALA A 122 11.50 7.17 -13.89
N GLU A 123 12.18 6.36 -14.72
CA GLU A 123 11.80 6.12 -16.11
C GLU A 123 10.43 5.42 -16.20
N TRP A 124 10.20 4.40 -15.38
CA TRP A 124 8.92 3.70 -15.32
C TRP A 124 7.77 4.62 -14.88
N ASN A 125 8.05 5.56 -13.98
CA ASN A 125 7.06 6.54 -13.52
C ASN A 125 6.69 7.58 -14.60
N ALA A 126 7.50 7.73 -15.63
CA ALA A 126 7.17 8.55 -16.80
C ALA A 126 6.33 7.82 -17.85
N GLY A 127 5.96 6.57 -17.60
CA GLY A 127 5.25 5.69 -18.55
C GLY A 127 4.03 5.00 -17.93
N GLU A 128 3.80 3.76 -18.31
CA GLU A 128 2.60 2.97 -17.94
C GLU A 128 2.53 2.62 -16.44
N LEU A 129 3.65 2.68 -15.73
CA LEU A 129 3.72 2.43 -14.28
C LEU A 129 3.64 3.73 -13.45
N GLU A 130 3.25 4.85 -14.06
CA GLU A 130 3.07 6.12 -13.34
C GLU A 130 2.18 5.93 -12.10
N SER A 131 2.76 6.15 -10.94
CA SER A 131 2.05 6.07 -9.66
C SER A 131 2.84 6.71 -8.53
N TYR A 132 2.12 7.13 -7.49
CA TYR A 132 2.72 7.66 -6.27
C TYR A 132 3.75 6.68 -5.65
N LEU A 133 3.46 5.38 -5.61
CA LEU A 133 4.38 4.40 -5.03
C LEU A 133 5.65 4.21 -5.86
N ILE A 134 5.58 4.26 -7.17
CA ILE A 134 6.75 4.21 -8.06
C ILE A 134 7.59 5.48 -7.91
N GLU A 135 6.94 6.66 -7.86
CA GLU A 135 7.60 7.95 -7.66
C GLU A 135 8.42 7.96 -6.36
N ILE A 136 7.79 7.67 -5.22
CA ILE A 136 8.48 7.66 -3.93
C ILE A 136 9.53 6.57 -3.83
N THR A 137 9.37 5.45 -4.53
CA THR A 137 10.39 4.41 -4.59
C THR A 137 11.67 4.93 -5.24
N ALA A 138 11.56 5.64 -6.37
CA ALA A 138 12.70 6.26 -7.02
C ALA A 138 13.39 7.28 -6.10
N GLU A 139 12.61 8.08 -5.35
CA GLU A 139 13.15 9.05 -4.40
C GLU A 139 13.87 8.38 -3.23
N VAL A 140 13.24 7.38 -2.60
CA VAL A 140 13.83 6.63 -1.46
C VAL A 140 15.15 5.95 -1.86
N LEU A 141 15.21 5.34 -3.04
CA LEU A 141 16.41 4.65 -3.50
C LEU A 141 17.59 5.59 -3.80
N ARG A 142 17.34 6.89 -4.04
CA ARG A 142 18.39 7.92 -4.18
C ARG A 142 18.93 8.41 -2.86
N GLN A 143 18.24 8.17 -1.75
CA GLN A 143 18.64 8.69 -0.45
C GLN A 143 19.89 7.99 0.07
N THR A 144 20.76 8.80 0.69
CA THR A 144 21.98 8.33 1.35
C THR A 144 21.90 8.65 2.84
N ASP A 145 22.23 7.69 3.68
CA ASP A 145 22.34 7.92 5.13
C ASP A 145 23.50 8.85 5.45
N ALA A 146 23.20 9.98 6.06
CA ALA A 146 24.19 11.02 6.37
C ALA A 146 25.28 10.57 7.35
N SER A 147 24.99 9.56 8.17
CA SER A 147 25.92 9.07 9.20
C SER A 147 26.91 8.05 8.67
N THR A 148 26.52 7.22 7.72
CA THR A 148 27.32 6.11 7.19
C THR A 148 27.81 6.33 5.76
N GLY A 149 27.19 7.25 5.01
CA GLY A 149 27.44 7.47 3.59
C GLY A 149 26.92 6.32 2.69
N LYS A 150 26.17 5.36 3.23
CA LYS A 150 25.61 4.24 2.49
C LYS A 150 24.21 4.59 1.93
N PRO A 151 23.74 3.90 0.90
CA PRO A 151 22.34 4.00 0.49
C PRO A 151 21.40 3.81 1.69
N LEU A 152 20.41 4.68 1.84
CA LEU A 152 19.50 4.65 3.00
C LEU A 152 18.76 3.31 3.08
N VAL A 153 18.35 2.74 1.95
CA VAL A 153 17.66 1.45 1.86
C VAL A 153 18.50 0.29 2.46
N ASP A 154 19.82 0.40 2.50
CA ASP A 154 20.72 -0.64 3.05
C ASP A 154 20.93 -0.53 4.57
N VAL A 155 20.52 0.58 5.18
CA VAL A 155 20.74 0.84 6.61
C VAL A 155 19.48 0.98 7.43
N ILE A 156 18.32 1.14 6.80
CA ILE A 156 17.04 1.16 7.48
C ILE A 156 16.68 -0.20 8.08
N LEU A 157 15.78 -0.19 9.06
CA LEU A 157 15.28 -1.42 9.67
C LEU A 157 14.53 -2.26 8.63
N ASP A 158 14.94 -3.49 8.44
CA ASP A 158 14.39 -4.47 7.51
C ASP A 158 13.10 -5.13 8.05
N SER A 159 12.15 -4.33 8.49
CA SER A 159 10.89 -4.79 9.06
C SER A 159 9.75 -3.86 8.66
N ALA A 160 8.70 -4.41 8.07
CA ALA A 160 7.49 -3.69 7.71
C ALA A 160 6.40 -3.90 8.77
N GLY A 161 5.87 -2.81 9.31
CA GLY A 161 4.77 -2.84 10.27
C GLY A 161 3.43 -3.15 9.60
N ALA A 162 2.48 -3.69 10.39
CA ALA A 162 1.11 -3.93 9.96
C ALA A 162 0.13 -3.37 11.02
N LYS A 163 -0.95 -2.72 10.56
CA LYS A 163 -1.99 -2.15 11.44
C LYS A 163 -3.30 -2.96 11.41
N GLY A 164 -3.28 -4.17 10.83
CA GLY A 164 -4.41 -5.09 10.78
C GLY A 164 -5.20 -5.12 9.47
N THR A 165 -5.21 -4.05 8.67
CA THR A 165 -6.04 -3.94 7.46
C THR A 165 -5.76 -5.03 6.41
N GLY A 166 -4.50 -5.39 6.19
CA GLY A 166 -4.13 -6.49 5.28
C GLY A 166 -4.69 -7.83 5.75
N ALA A 167 -4.53 -8.16 7.05
CA ALA A 167 -5.07 -9.39 7.62
C ALA A 167 -6.61 -9.43 7.55
N TRP A 168 -7.30 -8.33 7.85
CA TRP A 168 -8.76 -8.25 7.75
C TRP A 168 -9.25 -8.41 6.31
N THR A 169 -8.51 -7.87 5.32
CA THR A 169 -8.82 -8.06 3.89
C THR A 169 -8.75 -9.54 3.52
N VAL A 170 -7.68 -10.23 3.89
CA VAL A 170 -7.52 -11.67 3.62
C VAL A 170 -8.60 -12.51 4.30
N GLN A 171 -8.88 -12.24 5.58
CA GLN A 171 -9.94 -12.93 6.32
C GLN A 171 -11.31 -12.76 5.66
N THR A 172 -11.65 -11.52 5.30
CA THR A 172 -12.92 -11.22 4.63
C THR A 172 -13.00 -11.86 3.25
N ALA A 173 -11.90 -11.87 2.51
CA ALA A 173 -11.83 -12.52 1.20
C ALA A 173 -12.08 -14.04 1.29
N LEU A 174 -11.54 -14.70 2.32
CA LEU A 174 -11.81 -16.10 2.60
C LEU A 174 -13.30 -16.36 2.92
N ASP A 175 -13.89 -15.49 3.75
CA ASP A 175 -15.32 -15.59 4.11
C ASP A 175 -16.24 -15.41 2.87
N LEU A 176 -15.83 -14.57 1.93
CA LEU A 176 -16.56 -14.29 0.69
C LEU A 176 -16.23 -15.24 -0.46
N GLY A 177 -15.20 -16.10 -0.33
CA GLY A 177 -14.71 -16.96 -1.39
C GLY A 177 -14.07 -16.21 -2.55
N VAL A 178 -13.47 -15.03 -2.30
CA VAL A 178 -12.79 -14.19 -3.30
C VAL A 178 -11.28 -14.44 -3.24
N PRO A 179 -10.63 -14.81 -4.37
CA PRO A 179 -9.18 -15.00 -4.37
C PRO A 179 -8.43 -13.67 -4.28
N VAL A 180 -7.50 -13.55 -3.31
CA VAL A 180 -6.65 -12.38 -3.09
C VAL A 180 -5.20 -12.82 -2.82
N SER A 181 -4.65 -13.69 -3.67
CA SER A 181 -3.37 -14.33 -3.46
C SER A 181 -2.22 -13.34 -3.22
N GLY A 182 -2.11 -12.28 -4.04
CA GLY A 182 -1.07 -11.26 -3.90
C GLY A 182 -1.16 -10.50 -2.57
N ILE A 183 -2.38 -10.14 -2.14
CA ILE A 183 -2.60 -9.47 -0.84
C ILE A 183 -2.25 -10.39 0.32
N ALA A 184 -2.60 -11.68 0.23
CA ALA A 184 -2.29 -12.66 1.25
C ALA A 184 -0.78 -12.84 1.39
N GLU A 185 -0.07 -13.01 0.28
CA GLU A 185 1.38 -13.15 0.26
C GLU A 185 2.09 -11.91 0.83
N ALA A 186 1.70 -10.72 0.42
CA ALA A 186 2.23 -9.47 0.96
C ALA A 186 1.98 -9.33 2.48
N THR A 187 0.83 -9.78 2.97
CA THR A 187 0.51 -9.78 4.40
C THR A 187 1.41 -10.76 5.17
N PHE A 188 1.68 -11.94 4.61
CA PHE A 188 2.58 -12.92 5.20
C PHE A 188 4.04 -12.45 5.15
N ALA A 189 4.49 -11.87 4.04
CA ALA A 189 5.83 -11.31 3.90
C ALA A 189 6.10 -10.22 4.97
N ARG A 190 5.12 -9.32 5.22
CA ARG A 190 5.23 -8.33 6.31
C ARG A 190 5.33 -8.97 7.68
N SER A 191 4.50 -9.98 7.94
CA SER A 191 4.56 -10.74 9.20
C SER A 191 5.93 -11.41 9.37
N LEU A 192 6.44 -12.07 8.33
CA LEU A 192 7.76 -12.69 8.34
C LEU A 192 8.87 -11.66 8.56
N SER A 193 8.80 -10.48 7.92
CA SER A 193 9.79 -9.42 8.08
C SER A 193 9.93 -8.96 9.54
N SER A 194 8.84 -8.99 10.30
CA SER A 194 8.82 -8.61 11.72
C SER A 194 9.44 -9.66 12.66
N HIS A 195 9.59 -10.92 12.21
CA HIS A 195 10.15 -12.01 13.01
C HIS A 195 11.67 -12.12 12.81
N ARG A 196 12.41 -11.11 13.24
CA ARG A 196 13.87 -10.97 13.01
C ARG A 196 14.69 -12.14 13.55
N GLU A 197 14.36 -12.62 14.74
CA GLU A 197 15.06 -13.77 15.35
C GLU A 197 14.89 -15.03 14.51
N GLN A 198 13.68 -15.31 14.04
CA GLN A 198 13.38 -16.45 13.18
C GLN A 198 14.13 -16.34 11.84
N ARG A 199 14.15 -15.16 11.23
CA ARG A 199 14.88 -14.91 9.98
C ARG A 199 16.39 -15.09 10.16
N ALA A 200 16.95 -14.65 11.29
CA ALA A 200 18.37 -14.81 11.60
C ALA A 200 18.76 -16.29 11.68
N VAL A 201 17.91 -17.15 12.27
CA VAL A 201 18.13 -18.62 12.30
C VAL A 201 18.08 -19.20 10.89
N SER A 202 17.08 -18.77 10.08
CA SER A 202 16.91 -19.26 8.71
C SER A 202 18.05 -18.83 7.77
N GLY A 203 18.69 -17.69 8.03
CA GLY A 203 19.83 -17.20 7.26
C GLY A 203 21.07 -18.11 7.30
N GLY A 204 21.12 -19.05 8.24
CA GLY A 204 22.16 -20.10 8.29
C GLY A 204 21.87 -21.34 7.45
N LEU A 205 20.71 -21.43 6.80
CA LEU A 205 20.34 -22.55 5.93
C LEU A 205 21.03 -22.42 4.55
N PRO A 206 21.36 -23.54 3.89
CA PRO A 206 21.88 -23.52 2.53
C PRO A 206 20.91 -22.82 1.58
N GLY A 207 21.40 -21.87 0.82
CA GLY A 207 20.68 -21.15 -0.25
C GLY A 207 21.35 -21.33 -1.62
N PRO A 208 20.76 -20.79 -2.69
CA PRO A 208 21.42 -20.75 -3.99
C PRO A 208 22.71 -19.93 -3.90
N ALA A 209 23.70 -20.28 -4.74
CA ALA A 209 24.95 -19.51 -4.85
C ALA A 209 24.65 -18.06 -5.29
N GLU A 210 25.47 -17.10 -4.84
CA GLU A 210 25.26 -15.67 -5.17
C GLU A 210 25.33 -15.39 -6.68
N ASP A 211 26.07 -16.23 -7.43
CA ASP A 211 26.23 -16.16 -8.89
C ASP A 211 25.26 -17.07 -9.67
N ALA A 212 24.30 -17.69 -9.00
CA ALA A 212 23.34 -18.62 -9.64
C ALA A 212 22.40 -17.92 -10.65
N PHE A 213 22.28 -16.60 -10.60
CA PHE A 213 21.40 -15.81 -11.44
C PHE A 213 22.20 -14.77 -12.21
N THR A 214 22.70 -15.14 -13.39
CA THR A 214 23.31 -14.21 -14.34
C THR A 214 22.46 -14.13 -15.60
N VAL A 215 22.41 -12.95 -16.19
CA VAL A 215 21.72 -12.69 -17.46
C VAL A 215 22.72 -12.11 -18.47
N ASP A 216 22.58 -12.50 -19.73
CA ASP A 216 23.44 -12.01 -20.80
C ASP A 216 23.13 -10.54 -21.17
N ASP A 217 21.87 -10.12 -20.99
CA ASP A 217 21.38 -8.78 -21.29
C ASP A 217 20.60 -8.23 -20.08
N ALA A 218 21.26 -7.37 -19.31
CA ALA A 218 20.68 -6.76 -18.11
C ALA A 218 19.53 -5.79 -18.42
N ASP A 219 19.57 -5.10 -19.56
CA ASP A 219 18.51 -4.15 -19.93
C ASP A 219 17.26 -4.89 -20.40
N ALA A 220 17.43 -5.96 -21.17
CA ALA A 220 16.32 -6.84 -21.54
C ALA A 220 15.67 -7.49 -20.30
N PHE A 221 16.46 -7.86 -19.29
CA PHE A 221 15.94 -8.38 -18.03
C PHE A 221 15.11 -7.33 -17.27
N VAL A 222 15.61 -6.10 -17.16
CA VAL A 222 14.88 -4.98 -16.52
C VAL A 222 13.54 -4.73 -17.22
N GLU A 223 13.50 -4.79 -18.54
CA GLU A 223 12.25 -4.65 -19.29
C GLU A 223 11.27 -5.81 -19.03
N GLN A 224 11.76 -7.04 -18.87
CA GLN A 224 10.89 -8.17 -18.47
C GLN A 224 10.31 -7.98 -17.07
N VAL A 225 11.10 -7.45 -16.12
CA VAL A 225 10.61 -7.11 -14.77
C VAL A 225 9.55 -6.03 -14.84
N ARG A 226 9.75 -4.98 -15.66
CA ARG A 226 8.75 -3.92 -15.89
C ARG A 226 7.43 -4.48 -16.39
N LEU A 227 7.48 -5.33 -17.39
CA LEU A 227 6.27 -5.96 -17.97
C LEU A 227 5.56 -6.86 -16.96
N ALA A 228 6.32 -7.60 -16.15
CA ALA A 228 5.76 -8.44 -15.10
C ALA A 228 5.12 -7.62 -13.96
N LEU A 229 5.70 -6.46 -13.61
CA LEU A 229 5.15 -5.56 -12.60
C LEU A 229 3.85 -4.87 -13.10
N TYR A 230 3.76 -4.61 -14.40
CA TYR A 230 2.58 -4.02 -15.03
C TYR A 230 1.40 -5.01 -15.14
N ALA A 231 1.65 -6.31 -15.35
CA ALA A 231 0.63 -7.35 -15.57
C ALA A 231 -0.14 -7.73 -14.31
#